data_3cfc8b2b9ea7959b9cc0513d3b4f401f
#
_entry.id   3cfc8b2b9ea7959b9cc0513d3b4f401f
#
_cell.length_a   1.000
_cell.length_b   1.000
_cell.length_c   1.000
_cell.angle_alpha   90.00
_cell.angle_beta   90.00
_cell.angle_gamma   90.00
#
_symmetry.space_group_name_H-M   'P 1'
#
loop_
_entity.id
_entity.type
_entity.pdbx_description
1 polymer ?
#
loop_
_entity_poly.entity_id
_entity_poly.type
_entity_poly.pdbx_seq_one_letter_code
_entity_poly.pdbx_strand_id
1 'polypeptide(L)'
;PFQTSENIIADLRFLQELQPDMIGIGPFIPHIDTPFRDKAQGDLHKTLRLVAILRLMFPFSLIPSTTALGSIAENGRELGLQVGANVVMPNLSPTDVRKLYNLYNNKAFVGKEAVEGLEELKAQVDSLGYKIVVSRGDAKRNDK
;
A
#
# COMPACT_ATOMS: atom_id res chain seq x y z
N PRO A 1 1.30 -3.40 15.68
CA PRO A 1 0.71 -3.48 17.04
C PRO A 1 1.34 -2.44 17.96
N PHE A 2 0.57 -2.01 18.99
CA PHE A 2 1.02 -1.08 20.06
C PHE A 2 1.31 0.37 19.65
N GLN A 3 1.20 0.73 18.40
CA GLN A 3 1.40 2.11 17.94
C GLN A 3 0.26 3.02 18.44
N THR A 4 0.62 4.05 19.21
CA THR A 4 -0.31 5.06 19.72
C THR A 4 -0.49 6.21 18.73
N SER A 5 -1.42 7.12 19.01
CA SER A 5 -1.58 8.34 18.20
C SER A 5 -0.35 9.23 18.28
N GLU A 6 0.28 9.31 19.45
CA GLU A 6 1.52 10.09 19.67
C GLU A 6 2.67 9.54 18.82
N ASN A 7 2.80 8.21 18.72
CA ASN A 7 3.79 7.58 17.84
C ASN A 7 3.55 7.96 16.38
N ILE A 8 2.28 7.92 15.92
CA ILE A 8 1.93 8.31 14.55
C ILE A 8 2.26 9.78 14.29
N ILE A 9 1.96 10.67 15.25
CA ILE A 9 2.30 12.09 15.12
C ILE A 9 3.82 12.30 15.05
N ALA A 10 4.59 11.57 15.86
CA ALA A 10 6.04 11.61 15.80
C ALA A 10 6.58 11.14 14.45
N ASP A 11 6.04 10.03 13.90
CA ASP A 11 6.38 9.53 12.57
C ASP A 11 6.06 10.56 11.47
N LEU A 12 4.89 11.21 11.53
CA LEU A 12 4.51 12.24 10.56
C LEU A 12 5.45 13.47 10.61
N ARG A 13 5.86 13.90 11.80
CA ARG A 13 6.82 15.00 11.96
C ARG A 13 8.21 14.62 11.42
N PHE A 14 8.65 13.40 11.71
CA PHE A 14 9.91 12.87 11.17
C PHE A 14 9.87 12.85 9.63
N LEU A 15 8.79 12.38 9.03
CA LEU A 15 8.62 12.38 7.57
C LEU A 15 8.62 13.81 7.01
N GLN A 16 8.05 14.78 7.73
CA GLN A 16 8.07 16.19 7.33
C GLN A 16 9.48 16.78 7.31
N GLU A 17 10.36 16.38 8.21
CA GLU A 17 11.77 16.77 8.21
C GLU A 17 12.55 16.02 7.12
N LEU A 18 12.28 14.73 6.93
CA LEU A 18 12.97 13.86 5.97
C LEU A 18 12.66 14.18 4.51
N GLN A 19 11.43 14.63 4.20
CA GLN A 19 10.94 14.91 2.83
C GLN A 19 11.18 13.74 1.85
N PRO A 20 10.69 12.53 2.12
CA PRO A 20 11.00 11.35 1.32
C PRO A 20 10.30 11.38 -0.05
N ASP A 21 10.94 10.78 -1.06
CA ASP A 21 10.36 10.61 -2.40
C ASP A 21 9.21 9.57 -2.40
N MET A 22 9.28 8.57 -1.53
CA MET A 22 8.25 7.54 -1.40
C MET A 22 7.94 7.24 0.07
N ILE A 23 6.65 7.10 0.38
CA ILE A 23 6.16 6.79 1.73
C ILE A 23 5.29 5.54 1.66
N GLY A 24 5.80 4.44 2.21
CA GLY A 24 5.04 3.18 2.32
C GLY A 24 4.31 3.11 3.66
N ILE A 25 2.99 2.92 3.62
CA ILE A 25 2.15 2.70 4.80
C ILE A 25 1.12 1.61 4.51
N GLY A 26 0.86 0.77 5.48
CA GLY A 26 -0.16 -0.27 5.37
C GLY A 26 -0.66 -0.73 6.73
N PRO A 27 -1.82 -1.41 6.77
CA PRO A 27 -2.31 -2.00 8.01
C PRO A 27 -1.41 -3.16 8.43
N PHE A 28 -1.27 -3.35 9.75
CA PHE A 28 -0.65 -4.55 10.28
C PHE A 28 -1.52 -5.77 9.99
N ILE A 29 -0.93 -6.84 9.50
CA ILE A 29 -1.58 -8.14 9.31
C ILE A 29 -0.75 -9.19 10.05
N PRO A 30 -1.33 -9.93 11.00
CA PRO A 30 -0.60 -10.95 11.75
C PRO A 30 -0.20 -12.13 10.84
N HIS A 31 0.90 -12.80 11.19
CA HIS A 31 1.32 -14.05 10.58
C HIS A 31 1.54 -15.11 11.65
N ILE A 32 1.11 -16.35 11.37
CA ILE A 32 1.12 -17.45 12.34
C ILE A 32 2.52 -17.76 12.90
N ASP A 33 3.54 -17.58 12.08
CA ASP A 33 4.94 -17.89 12.43
C ASP A 33 5.66 -16.71 13.08
N THR A 34 4.94 -15.71 13.59
CA THR A 34 5.54 -14.53 14.23
C THR A 34 5.12 -14.39 15.69
N PRO A 35 5.92 -13.69 16.52
CA PRO A 35 5.54 -13.35 17.89
C PRO A 35 4.25 -12.53 18.00
N PHE A 36 3.80 -11.90 16.91
CA PHE A 36 2.59 -11.08 16.86
C PHE A 36 1.37 -11.80 16.30
N ARG A 37 1.42 -13.13 16.12
CA ARG A 37 0.33 -13.94 15.54
C ARG A 37 -1.03 -13.74 16.21
N ASP A 38 -1.04 -13.48 17.52
CA ASP A 38 -2.25 -13.31 18.34
C ASP A 38 -2.67 -11.83 18.48
N LYS A 39 -2.04 -10.91 17.74
CA LYS A 39 -2.38 -9.49 17.79
C LYS A 39 -3.50 -9.17 16.79
N ALA A 40 -4.33 -8.21 17.17
CA ALA A 40 -5.40 -7.74 16.32
C ALA A 40 -4.84 -7.16 15.00
N GLN A 41 -5.53 -7.47 13.91
CA GLN A 41 -5.26 -6.86 12.60
C GLN A 41 -5.44 -5.34 12.65
N GLY A 42 -4.66 -4.62 11.86
CA GLY A 42 -4.78 -3.17 11.72
C GLY A 42 -6.10 -2.74 11.09
N ASP A 43 -6.53 -1.54 11.42
CA ASP A 43 -7.80 -0.97 10.95
C ASP A 43 -7.66 -0.36 9.56
N LEU A 44 -8.58 -0.72 8.65
CA LEU A 44 -8.65 -0.21 7.27
C LEU A 44 -8.83 1.30 7.25
N HIS A 45 -9.85 1.82 7.96
CA HIS A 45 -10.19 3.24 7.91
C HIS A 45 -9.12 4.12 8.53
N LYS A 46 -8.46 3.65 9.59
CA LYS A 46 -7.30 4.35 10.17
C LYS A 46 -6.18 4.46 9.15
N THR A 47 -5.89 3.37 8.42
CA THR A 47 -4.86 3.37 7.38
C THR A 47 -5.22 4.31 6.23
N LEU A 48 -6.46 4.27 5.74
CA LEU A 48 -6.95 5.16 4.68
C LEU A 48 -6.86 6.65 5.09
N ARG A 49 -7.23 6.99 6.34
CA ARG A 49 -7.05 8.36 6.85
C ARG A 49 -5.58 8.79 6.86
N LEU A 50 -4.68 7.90 7.25
CA LEU A 50 -3.24 8.20 7.23
C LEU A 50 -2.72 8.39 5.82
N VAL A 51 -3.16 7.59 4.84
CA VAL A 51 -2.84 7.81 3.41
C VAL A 51 -3.31 9.19 2.95
N ALA A 52 -4.54 9.59 3.29
CA ALA A 52 -5.07 10.91 2.95
C ALA A 52 -4.27 12.05 3.60
N ILE A 53 -3.93 11.93 4.89
CA ILE A 53 -3.09 12.91 5.60
C ILE A 53 -1.71 13.02 4.93
N LEU A 54 -1.07 11.88 4.64
CA LEU A 54 0.21 11.85 3.96
C LEU A 54 0.14 12.50 2.58
N ARG A 55 -0.92 12.27 1.81
CA ARG A 55 -1.10 12.95 0.52
C ARG A 55 -1.22 14.45 0.64
N LEU A 56 -1.91 14.96 1.67
CA LEU A 56 -2.02 16.40 1.91
C LEU A 56 -0.69 17.00 2.38
N MET A 57 0.07 16.28 3.21
CA MET A 57 1.39 16.72 3.69
C MET A 57 2.47 16.64 2.61
N PHE A 58 2.39 15.63 1.73
CA PHE A 58 3.40 15.31 0.71
C PHE A 58 2.76 15.16 -0.67
N PRO A 59 2.31 16.26 -1.30
CA PRO A 59 1.52 16.22 -2.54
C PRO A 59 2.25 15.59 -3.72
N PHE A 60 3.59 15.57 -3.71
CA PHE A 60 4.42 15.06 -4.80
C PHE A 60 5.06 13.69 -4.52
N SER A 61 5.03 13.20 -3.29
CA SER A 61 5.61 11.91 -2.94
C SER A 61 4.82 10.73 -3.54
N LEU A 62 5.53 9.66 -3.81
CA LEU A 62 4.95 8.38 -4.20
C LEU A 62 4.37 7.69 -2.96
N ILE A 63 3.08 7.36 -2.99
CA ILE A 63 2.39 6.66 -1.90
C ILE A 63 1.73 5.41 -2.47
N PRO A 64 2.24 4.22 -2.13
CA PRO A 64 1.66 2.98 -2.62
C PRO A 64 0.30 2.66 -1.99
N SER A 65 -0.67 2.23 -2.82
CA SER A 65 -1.79 1.43 -2.35
C SER A 65 -1.29 0.00 -2.15
N THR A 66 -1.00 -0.36 -0.90
CA THR A 66 -0.26 -1.57 -0.57
C THR A 66 -1.09 -2.85 -0.75
N THR A 67 -0.42 -3.97 -1.00
CA THR A 67 -1.06 -5.30 -1.03
C THR A 67 -1.79 -5.61 0.28
N ALA A 68 -1.30 -5.09 1.41
CA ALA A 68 -1.93 -5.28 2.71
C ALA A 68 -3.36 -4.70 2.76
N LEU A 69 -3.62 -3.54 2.12
CA LEU A 69 -4.98 -2.99 1.99
C LEU A 69 -5.90 -3.97 1.26
N GLY A 70 -5.47 -4.52 0.11
CA GLY A 70 -6.23 -5.52 -0.64
C GLY A 70 -6.37 -6.87 0.06
N SER A 71 -5.56 -7.14 1.09
CA SER A 71 -5.68 -8.38 1.88
C SER A 71 -6.66 -8.26 3.04
N ILE A 72 -6.93 -7.06 3.54
CA ILE A 72 -7.90 -6.83 4.64
C ILE A 72 -9.27 -6.42 4.14
N ALA A 73 -9.39 -5.94 2.89
CA ALA A 73 -10.66 -5.62 2.25
C ALA A 73 -10.56 -5.87 0.74
N GLU A 74 -11.60 -6.44 0.15
CA GLU A 74 -11.65 -6.80 -1.27
C GLU A 74 -11.37 -5.59 -2.18
N ASN A 75 -11.93 -4.43 -1.86
CA ASN A 75 -11.72 -3.15 -2.55
C ASN A 75 -10.68 -2.25 -1.86
N GLY A 76 -9.82 -2.81 -0.99
CA GLY A 76 -8.88 -2.02 -0.18
C GLY A 76 -7.86 -1.24 -1.00
N ARG A 77 -7.44 -1.77 -2.17
CA ARG A 77 -6.55 -1.06 -3.09
C ARG A 77 -7.22 0.15 -3.74
N GLU A 78 -8.43 -0.04 -4.22
CA GLU A 78 -9.23 1.00 -4.84
C GLU A 78 -9.47 2.15 -3.85
N LEU A 79 -9.87 1.83 -2.63
CA LEU A 79 -10.03 2.81 -1.56
C LEU A 79 -8.71 3.55 -1.28
N GLY A 80 -7.58 2.84 -1.26
CA GLY A 80 -6.26 3.46 -1.12
C GLY A 80 -5.96 4.49 -2.21
N LEU A 81 -6.26 4.17 -3.48
CA LEU A 81 -6.11 5.10 -4.60
C LEU A 81 -7.04 6.31 -4.48
N GLN A 82 -8.30 6.09 -4.11
CA GLN A 82 -9.29 7.15 -3.97
C GLN A 82 -8.94 8.17 -2.88
N VAL A 83 -8.26 7.75 -1.81
CA VAL A 83 -7.85 8.63 -0.71
C VAL A 83 -6.46 9.24 -0.88
N GLY A 84 -5.76 8.96 -2.00
CA GLY A 84 -4.53 9.67 -2.31
C GLY A 84 -3.28 8.82 -2.59
N ALA A 85 -3.35 7.50 -2.55
CA ALA A 85 -2.27 6.68 -3.08
C ALA A 85 -2.15 6.88 -4.61
N ASN A 86 -0.94 6.78 -5.15
CA ASN A 86 -0.64 6.98 -6.57
C ASN A 86 0.32 5.95 -7.15
N VAL A 87 0.61 4.91 -6.41
CA VAL A 87 1.45 3.78 -6.86
C VAL A 87 0.71 2.48 -6.62
N VAL A 88 0.75 1.58 -7.60
CA VAL A 88 0.30 0.20 -7.48
C VAL A 88 1.44 -0.74 -7.81
N MET A 89 1.56 -1.83 -7.04
CA MET A 89 2.62 -2.82 -7.21
C MET A 89 2.01 -4.16 -7.59
N PRO A 90 2.07 -4.57 -8.88
CA PRO A 90 1.65 -5.91 -9.28
C PRO A 90 2.63 -6.95 -8.74
N ASN A 91 2.13 -8.16 -8.46
CA ASN A 91 2.98 -9.28 -8.11
C ASN A 91 3.45 -10.00 -9.38
N LEU A 92 4.68 -9.74 -9.78
CA LEU A 92 5.31 -10.35 -10.96
C LEU A 92 6.16 -11.58 -10.63
N SER A 93 6.17 -12.05 -9.39
CA SER A 93 6.90 -13.27 -9.02
C SER A 93 6.32 -14.49 -9.76
N PRO A 94 7.14 -15.45 -10.20
CA PRO A 94 6.67 -16.72 -10.77
C PRO A 94 5.72 -17.44 -9.81
N THR A 95 4.69 -18.10 -10.36
CA THR A 95 3.59 -18.71 -9.56
C THR A 95 4.07 -19.83 -8.64
N ASP A 96 5.08 -20.58 -9.05
CA ASP A 96 5.69 -21.68 -8.31
C ASP A 96 6.39 -21.22 -7.01
N VAL A 97 7.02 -20.02 -7.03
CA VAL A 97 7.72 -19.47 -5.88
C VAL A 97 6.87 -18.54 -5.02
N ARG A 98 5.71 -18.07 -5.50
CA ARG A 98 4.84 -17.15 -4.76
C ARG A 98 4.41 -17.69 -3.39
N LYS A 99 4.16 -19.00 -3.31
CA LYS A 99 3.75 -19.68 -2.07
C LYS A 99 4.83 -19.64 -0.99
N LEU A 100 6.11 -19.51 -1.39
CA LEU A 100 7.24 -19.42 -0.47
C LEU A 100 7.40 -18.01 0.13
N TYR A 101 6.75 -17.00 -0.47
CA TYR A 101 6.83 -15.60 -0.04
C TYR A 101 5.53 -15.12 0.61
N ASN A 102 5.14 -15.81 1.67
CA ASN A 102 3.95 -15.48 2.46
C ASN A 102 4.35 -14.63 3.67
N LEU A 103 4.31 -13.30 3.52
CA LEU A 103 4.65 -12.36 4.60
C LEU A 103 3.57 -12.25 5.68
N TYR A 104 2.33 -12.63 5.37
CA TYR A 104 1.18 -12.63 6.28
C TYR A 104 0.09 -13.57 5.79
N ASN A 105 -0.81 -13.96 6.67
CA ASN A 105 -1.91 -14.85 6.34
C ASN A 105 -2.85 -14.23 5.28
N ASN A 106 -3.39 -15.07 4.40
CA ASN A 106 -4.35 -14.66 3.36
C ASN A 106 -3.87 -13.54 2.42
N LYS A 107 -2.58 -13.53 2.07
CA LYS A 107 -2.05 -12.57 1.09
C LYS A 107 -2.84 -12.62 -0.22
N ALA A 108 -3.36 -11.48 -0.67
CA ALA A 108 -4.10 -11.38 -1.92
C ALA A 108 -3.24 -11.77 -3.14
N PHE A 109 -3.87 -12.34 -4.17
CA PHE A 109 -3.26 -12.62 -5.49
C PHE A 109 -2.18 -13.70 -5.54
N VAL A 110 -2.26 -14.73 -4.70
CA VAL A 110 -1.29 -15.84 -4.70
C VAL A 110 -1.47 -16.79 -5.90
N GLY A 111 -2.65 -16.89 -6.48
CA GLY A 111 -3.02 -17.94 -7.44
C GLY A 111 -3.11 -17.55 -8.92
N LYS A 112 -2.93 -16.26 -9.29
CA LYS A 112 -3.10 -15.82 -10.69
C LYS A 112 -1.77 -15.65 -11.41
N GLU A 113 -1.77 -15.91 -12.74
CA GLU A 113 -0.63 -15.61 -13.59
C GLU A 113 -0.28 -14.11 -13.53
N ALA A 114 1.00 -13.78 -13.78
CA ALA A 114 1.48 -12.39 -13.65
C ALA A 114 0.80 -11.46 -14.67
N VAL A 115 0.51 -11.96 -15.86
CA VAL A 115 -0.14 -11.18 -16.93
C VAL A 115 -1.60 -10.91 -16.59
N GLU A 116 -2.36 -11.94 -16.19
CA GLU A 116 -3.77 -11.80 -15.78
C GLU A 116 -3.92 -10.82 -14.60
N GLY A 117 -3.03 -10.93 -13.61
CA GLY A 117 -3.02 -10.01 -12.48
C GLY A 117 -2.72 -8.56 -12.86
N LEU A 118 -1.93 -8.32 -13.92
CA LEU A 118 -1.65 -6.98 -14.44
C LEU A 118 -2.86 -6.42 -15.22
N GLU A 119 -3.53 -7.21 -16.01
CA GLU A 119 -4.72 -6.79 -16.75
C GLU A 119 -5.88 -6.44 -15.82
N GLU A 120 -6.12 -7.27 -14.80
CA GLU A 120 -7.11 -6.96 -13.76
C GLU A 120 -6.78 -5.67 -13.02
N LEU A 121 -5.51 -5.47 -12.63
CA LEU A 121 -5.08 -4.25 -11.98
C LEU A 121 -5.30 -3.01 -12.86
N LYS A 122 -5.05 -3.12 -14.17
CA LYS A 122 -5.36 -2.05 -15.12
C LYS A 122 -6.85 -1.75 -15.16
N ALA A 123 -7.68 -2.78 -15.31
CA ALA A 123 -9.13 -2.62 -15.32
C ALA A 123 -9.67 -1.98 -14.03
N GLN A 124 -9.15 -2.38 -12.86
CA GLN A 124 -9.48 -1.77 -11.58
C GLN A 124 -9.12 -0.27 -11.55
N VAL A 125 -7.90 0.09 -11.96
CA VAL A 125 -7.44 1.48 -11.99
C VAL A 125 -8.26 2.32 -12.97
N ASP A 126 -8.55 1.78 -14.16
CA ASP A 126 -9.38 2.44 -15.19
C ASP A 126 -10.82 2.66 -14.71
N SER A 127 -11.39 1.72 -13.96
CA SER A 127 -12.74 1.84 -13.40
C SER A 127 -12.90 2.99 -12.40
N LEU A 128 -11.79 3.41 -11.77
CA LEU A 128 -11.73 4.56 -10.86
C LEU A 128 -11.49 5.90 -11.58
N GLY A 129 -11.39 5.89 -12.92
CA GLY A 129 -11.07 7.08 -13.71
C GLY A 129 -9.59 7.44 -13.73
N TYR A 130 -8.69 6.57 -13.24
CA TYR A 130 -7.25 6.74 -13.30
C TYR A 130 -6.66 5.96 -14.47
N LYS A 131 -5.38 6.26 -14.79
CA LYS A 131 -4.61 5.52 -15.81
C LYS A 131 -3.26 5.13 -15.25
N ILE A 132 -2.85 3.90 -15.53
CA ILE A 132 -1.47 3.47 -15.28
C ILE A 132 -0.57 4.10 -16.34
N VAL A 133 0.42 4.86 -15.89
CA VAL A 133 1.44 5.43 -16.79
C VAL A 133 2.67 4.54 -16.84
N VAL A 134 3.24 4.38 -18.03
CA VAL A 134 4.51 3.68 -18.25
C VAL A 134 5.62 4.74 -18.27
N SER A 135 6.33 4.88 -17.17
CA SER A 135 7.43 5.85 -17.03
C SER A 135 8.48 5.29 -16.06
N ARG A 136 9.60 5.99 -15.90
CA ARG A 136 10.61 5.61 -14.90
C ARG A 136 10.08 5.64 -13.46
N GLY A 137 8.98 6.37 -13.21
CA GLY A 137 8.32 6.42 -11.91
C GLY A 137 9.04 7.30 -10.89
N ASP A 138 9.75 8.30 -11.31
CA ASP A 138 10.40 9.27 -10.41
C ASP A 138 9.36 10.09 -9.66
N ALA A 139 9.64 10.39 -8.38
CA ALA A 139 8.86 11.35 -7.63
C ALA A 139 9.01 12.74 -8.26
N LYS A 140 7.90 13.46 -8.39
CA LYS A 140 7.92 14.85 -8.83
C LYS A 140 8.44 15.71 -7.67
N ARG A 141 9.71 16.14 -7.73
CA ARG A 141 10.22 17.14 -6.79
C ARG A 141 9.74 18.52 -7.23
N ASN A 142 9.39 19.38 -6.24
CA ASN A 142 9.36 20.80 -6.51
C ASN A 142 10.81 21.23 -6.79
N ASP A 143 11.14 21.49 -8.04
CA ASP A 143 12.33 22.25 -8.37
C ASP A 143 12.17 23.62 -7.69
N LYS A 144 12.87 23.79 -6.56
CA LYS A 144 12.99 25.09 -5.86
C LYS A 144 13.94 25.98 -6.60
#